data_14b3d7cc3929ca6381a04276d8da16d9
#
_entry.id   14b3d7cc3929ca6381a04276d8da16d9
#
_cell.length_a   1.000
_cell.length_b   1.000
_cell.length_c   1.000
_cell.angle_alpha   90.00
_cell.angle_beta   90.00
_cell.angle_gamma   90.00
#
_symmetry.space_group_name_H-M   'P 1'
#
loop_
_entity.id
_entity.type
_entity.pdbx_description
1 polymer ?
#
loop_
_entity_poly.entity_id
_entity_poly.type
_entity_poly.pdbx_seq_one_letter_code
_entity_poly.pdbx_strand_id
1 'polypeptide(L)'
;MAKKDKEKDPDADGEDADTQGTDGEAAPKKGLKRFLTKKILMIAAPALLLLLGGGGAGLYFFVLKPHDADKERLAKADAPPLTPPEVAFTDVPDILVNIQSNDGTPAYLKLSLSLELDNDLEKTGMTALMPRLVDQFQSYLRELRIDDLRGSEGVLRLKEELLRRVNAAAAPYKVRDVLLKQMIIQ
;
A
#
# COMPACT_ATOMS: atom_id res chain seq x y z
N MET A 1 31.30 25.77 -41.08
CA MET A 1 30.92 25.22 -42.40
C MET A 1 29.61 24.54 -42.26
N ALA A 2 28.52 25.21 -42.53
CA ALA A 2 27.91 25.31 -43.87
C ALA A 2 27.21 23.97 -44.15
N LYS A 3 25.95 23.80 -44.43
CA LYS A 3 24.91 24.60 -45.09
C LYS A 3 23.71 23.63 -45.10
N LYS A 4 22.53 23.95 -44.75
CA LYS A 4 21.54 24.68 -45.54
C LYS A 4 20.52 23.79 -46.22
N ASP A 5 19.27 24.01 -45.84
CA ASP A 5 18.14 24.36 -46.69
C ASP A 5 17.40 23.15 -47.37
N LYS A 6 16.14 23.09 -47.48
CA LYS A 6 15.00 23.97 -47.76
C LYS A 6 13.77 23.04 -47.86
N GLU A 7 12.68 23.27 -47.20
CA GLU A 7 11.51 24.05 -47.62
C GLU A 7 10.82 23.55 -48.90
N LYS A 8 9.56 23.16 -48.78
CA LYS A 8 8.49 23.77 -49.55
C LYS A 8 7.17 22.99 -49.44
N ASP A 9 6.21 23.56 -48.74
CA ASP A 9 4.84 23.60 -49.22
C ASP A 9 4.79 24.37 -50.53
N PRO A 10 3.74 24.39 -51.30
CA PRO A 10 2.36 24.71 -50.92
C PRO A 10 1.22 24.11 -51.81
N ASP A 11 -0.02 24.32 -51.29
CA ASP A 11 -1.22 24.84 -51.97
C ASP A 11 -1.76 24.12 -53.21
N ALA A 12 -3.02 23.94 -53.25
CA ALA A 12 -4.14 24.78 -53.56
C ALA A 12 -5.26 23.99 -54.29
N ASP A 13 -6.45 24.27 -53.85
CA ASP A 13 -7.60 24.74 -54.62
C ASP A 13 -8.28 23.86 -55.67
N GLY A 14 -9.58 24.05 -55.57
CA GLY A 14 -10.51 24.06 -56.67
C GLY A 14 -11.69 23.15 -56.45
N GLU A 15 -12.75 23.64 -55.86
CA GLU A 15 -13.88 24.37 -56.49
C GLU A 15 -14.58 23.54 -57.56
N ASP A 16 -15.78 23.38 -57.25
CA ASP A 16 -17.02 23.79 -57.83
C ASP A 16 -17.86 22.77 -58.62
N ALA A 17 -19.08 22.92 -58.32
CA ALA A 17 -20.27 23.15 -59.10
C ALA A 17 -21.16 21.97 -59.46
N ASP A 18 -22.30 22.10 -58.87
CA ASP A 18 -23.62 22.30 -59.55
C ASP A 18 -24.06 21.21 -60.53
N THR A 19 -25.26 20.74 -60.37
CA THR A 19 -26.49 21.25 -60.92
C THR A 19 -27.60 20.22 -60.83
N GLN A 20 -28.70 20.68 -60.25
CA GLN A 20 -30.10 20.58 -60.74
C GLN A 20 -30.51 19.23 -61.38
N GLY A 21 -31.58 18.74 -61.04
CA GLY A 21 -32.94 19.17 -60.96
C GLY A 21 -33.89 18.05 -61.15
N THR A 22 -34.99 18.32 -60.73
CA THR A 22 -36.34 18.27 -61.19
C THR A 22 -37.22 17.06 -60.91
N ASP A 23 -38.20 17.41 -60.10
CA ASP A 23 -39.64 17.17 -60.29
C ASP A 23 -40.18 15.76 -60.37
N GLY A 24 -41.23 15.65 -59.61
CA GLY A 24 -42.40 14.87 -59.96
C GLY A 24 -42.91 14.00 -58.84
N GLU A 25 -43.81 14.56 -58.19
CA GLU A 25 -45.25 14.40 -58.14
C GLU A 25 -45.82 13.48 -57.06
N ALA A 26 -46.52 14.18 -56.22
CA ALA A 26 -47.77 13.90 -55.54
C ALA A 26 -48.18 12.47 -55.19
N ALA A 27 -48.37 12.37 -53.88
CA ALA A 27 -49.33 11.66 -53.05
C ALA A 27 -50.25 10.61 -53.69
N PRO A 28 -50.75 9.63 -52.91
CA PRO A 28 -51.73 9.98 -51.91
C PRO A 28 -51.65 9.28 -50.56
N LYS A 29 -51.98 10.03 -49.56
CA LYS A 29 -52.40 9.60 -48.24
C LYS A 29 -53.56 8.60 -48.36
N LYS A 30 -53.35 7.34 -48.03
CA LYS A 30 -54.44 6.40 -47.70
C LYS A 30 -54.13 5.76 -46.34
N GLY A 31 -54.87 6.25 -45.41
CA GLY A 31 -55.55 5.66 -44.30
C GLY A 31 -55.02 4.36 -43.67
N LEU A 32 -54.13 4.53 -42.72
CA LEU A 32 -53.75 3.47 -41.73
C LEU A 32 -54.70 3.55 -40.52
N LYS A 33 -55.97 3.71 -40.74
CA LYS A 33 -57.02 3.85 -39.70
C LYS A 33 -58.02 2.72 -39.64
N ARG A 34 -57.73 1.51 -40.12
CA ARG A 34 -58.79 0.52 -40.14
C ARG A 34 -58.43 -0.92 -39.74
N PHE A 35 -57.35 -1.13 -39.02
CA PHE A 35 -57.06 -2.48 -38.50
C PHE A 35 -56.72 -2.53 -37.02
N LEU A 36 -57.24 -1.59 -36.23
CA LEU A 36 -57.19 -1.81 -34.74
C LEU A 36 -58.52 -2.51 -34.37
N THR A 37 -58.61 -3.77 -34.69
CA THR A 37 -59.64 -4.63 -34.12
C THR A 37 -59.42 -4.71 -32.59
N LYS A 38 -60.50 -4.54 -31.82
CA LYS A 38 -60.55 -4.63 -30.36
C LYS A 38 -59.71 -5.79 -29.79
N LYS A 39 -59.53 -6.85 -30.56
CA LYS A 39 -58.73 -8.03 -30.20
C LYS A 39 -57.21 -7.75 -30.20
N ILE A 40 -56.71 -6.90 -31.12
CA ILE A 40 -55.29 -6.54 -31.18
C ILE A 40 -54.95 -5.56 -30.04
N LEU A 41 -55.86 -4.66 -29.69
CA LEU A 41 -55.69 -3.76 -28.55
C LEU A 41 -55.70 -4.51 -27.23
N MET A 42 -56.43 -5.62 -27.11
CA MET A 42 -56.52 -6.42 -25.89
C MET A 42 -55.26 -7.25 -25.64
N ILE A 43 -54.48 -7.55 -26.69
CA ILE A 43 -53.24 -8.32 -26.60
C ILE A 43 -52.01 -7.38 -26.59
N ALA A 44 -52.10 -6.25 -27.29
CA ALA A 44 -50.99 -5.29 -27.37
C ALA A 44 -50.82 -4.50 -26.08
N ALA A 45 -51.88 -4.21 -25.33
CA ALA A 45 -51.80 -3.47 -24.08
C ALA A 45 -51.02 -4.21 -22.98
N PRO A 46 -51.28 -5.48 -22.67
CA PRO A 46 -50.48 -6.19 -21.67
C PRO A 46 -49.05 -6.49 -22.15
N ALA A 47 -48.83 -6.70 -23.45
CA ALA A 47 -47.49 -6.88 -24.00
C ALA A 47 -46.63 -5.61 -23.89
N LEU A 48 -47.24 -4.44 -24.15
CA LEU A 48 -46.57 -3.14 -23.99
C LEU A 48 -46.28 -2.83 -22.52
N LEU A 49 -47.17 -3.24 -21.61
CA LEU A 49 -47.00 -3.06 -20.16
C LEU A 49 -45.92 -3.97 -19.62
N LEU A 50 -45.79 -5.20 -20.14
CA LEU A 50 -44.68 -6.11 -19.82
C LEU A 50 -43.33 -5.64 -20.38
N LEU A 51 -43.34 -5.04 -21.58
CA LEU A 51 -42.10 -4.48 -22.17
C LEU A 51 -41.65 -3.21 -21.46
N LEU A 52 -42.57 -2.32 -21.09
CA LEU A 52 -42.23 -1.11 -20.30
C LEU A 52 -41.90 -1.43 -18.83
N GLY A 53 -42.64 -2.35 -18.23
CA GLY A 53 -42.39 -2.74 -16.83
C GLY A 53 -41.16 -3.64 -16.66
N GLY A 54 -41.03 -4.65 -17.54
CA GLY A 54 -39.89 -5.59 -17.48
C GLY A 54 -38.59 -4.97 -17.98
N GLY A 55 -38.66 -4.18 -19.06
CA GLY A 55 -37.50 -3.47 -19.60
C GLY A 55 -36.98 -2.36 -18.66
N GLY A 56 -37.93 -1.61 -18.05
CA GLY A 56 -37.60 -0.57 -17.09
C GLY A 56 -37.01 -1.12 -15.80
N ALA A 57 -37.56 -2.21 -15.29
CA ALA A 57 -37.02 -2.87 -14.10
C ALA A 57 -35.62 -3.51 -14.33
N GLY A 58 -35.43 -4.12 -15.52
CA GLY A 58 -34.17 -4.68 -15.93
C GLY A 58 -33.08 -3.63 -16.12
N LEU A 59 -33.43 -2.52 -16.76
CA LEU A 59 -32.52 -1.38 -16.96
C LEU A 59 -32.22 -0.68 -15.63
N TYR A 60 -33.21 -0.51 -14.76
CA TYR A 60 -33.04 0.04 -13.41
C TYR A 60 -32.11 -0.86 -12.58
N PHE A 61 -32.30 -2.19 -12.65
CA PHE A 61 -31.50 -3.15 -11.90
C PHE A 61 -30.07 -3.26 -12.44
N PHE A 62 -29.88 -3.07 -13.76
CA PHE A 62 -28.56 -3.14 -14.39
C PHE A 62 -27.78 -1.82 -14.27
N VAL A 63 -28.45 -0.66 -14.35
CA VAL A 63 -27.79 0.65 -14.37
C VAL A 63 -27.71 1.28 -12.99
N LEU A 64 -28.72 1.06 -12.10
CA LEU A 64 -28.73 1.68 -10.77
C LEU A 64 -28.29 0.76 -9.63
N LYS A 65 -28.08 -0.54 -9.84
CA LYS A 65 -27.36 -1.31 -8.83
C LYS A 65 -25.91 -0.84 -8.84
N PRO A 66 -25.45 -0.17 -7.77
CA PRO A 66 -24.02 0.02 -7.63
C PRO A 66 -23.38 -1.36 -7.64
N HIS A 67 -22.45 -1.56 -8.54
CA HIS A 67 -21.68 -2.78 -8.64
C HIS A 67 -20.84 -2.86 -7.36
N ASP A 68 -21.33 -3.60 -6.36
CA ASP A 68 -20.60 -3.81 -5.10
C ASP A 68 -19.22 -4.46 -5.34
N ALA A 69 -19.04 -5.06 -6.52
CA ALA A 69 -17.75 -5.52 -7.01
C ALA A 69 -16.72 -4.40 -7.20
N ASP A 70 -17.15 -3.17 -7.50
CA ASP A 70 -16.22 -2.04 -7.64
C ASP A 70 -15.77 -1.50 -6.28
N LYS A 71 -16.65 -1.57 -5.26
CA LYS A 71 -16.28 -1.22 -3.88
C LYS A 71 -15.30 -2.21 -3.28
N GLU A 72 -15.46 -3.49 -3.60
CA GLU A 72 -14.54 -4.54 -3.13
C GLU A 72 -13.20 -4.50 -3.87
N ARG A 73 -13.21 -4.10 -5.15
CA ARG A 73 -11.99 -3.86 -5.94
C ARG A 73 -11.24 -2.60 -5.49
N LEU A 74 -11.97 -1.51 -5.20
CA LEU A 74 -11.38 -0.28 -4.66
C LEU A 74 -10.83 -0.52 -3.24
N ALA A 75 -11.56 -1.23 -2.39
CA ALA A 75 -11.09 -1.58 -1.06
C ALA A 75 -9.87 -2.53 -1.07
N LYS A 76 -9.75 -3.39 -2.11
CA LYS A 76 -8.56 -4.24 -2.30
C LYS A 76 -7.41 -3.52 -3.00
N ALA A 77 -7.71 -2.48 -3.80
CA ALA A 77 -6.68 -1.69 -4.47
C ALA A 77 -6.02 -0.65 -3.55
N ASP A 78 -6.76 -0.17 -2.52
CA ASP A 78 -6.24 0.77 -1.53
C ASP A 78 -5.61 0.08 -0.30
N ALA A 79 -5.75 -1.23 -0.16
CA ALA A 79 -4.99 -1.97 0.83
C ALA A 79 -3.56 -2.10 0.30
N PRO A 80 -2.56 -1.44 0.90
CA PRO A 80 -1.18 -1.70 0.52
C PRO A 80 -0.94 -3.21 0.65
N PRO A 81 -0.23 -3.82 -0.30
CA PRO A 81 0.08 -5.23 -0.20
C PRO A 81 0.72 -5.47 1.16
N LEU A 82 0.12 -6.37 1.95
CA LEU A 82 0.69 -6.84 3.22
C LEU A 82 1.93 -7.70 2.91
N THR A 83 2.90 -7.11 2.21
CA THR A 83 4.24 -7.67 2.18
C THR A 83 4.81 -7.41 3.57
N PRO A 84 5.16 -8.45 4.32
CA PRO A 84 5.87 -8.25 5.58
C PRO A 84 7.06 -7.31 5.30
N PRO A 85 7.32 -6.33 6.14
CA PRO A 85 8.51 -5.53 5.97
C PRO A 85 9.71 -6.47 5.91
N GLU A 86 10.57 -6.28 4.94
CA GLU A 86 11.84 -6.99 4.86
C GLU A 86 12.65 -6.53 6.07
N VAL A 87 12.80 -7.42 7.05
CA VAL A 87 13.57 -7.16 8.26
C VAL A 87 14.64 -8.23 8.42
N ALA A 88 15.81 -7.82 8.81
CA ALA A 88 16.92 -8.71 9.09
C ALA A 88 17.25 -8.69 10.59
N PHE A 89 17.61 -9.83 11.11
CA PHE A 89 18.00 -9.95 12.52
C PHE A 89 19.48 -10.34 12.63
N THR A 90 20.18 -9.68 13.55
CA THR A 90 21.57 -9.99 13.88
C THR A 90 21.68 -10.25 15.36
N ASP A 91 22.15 -11.44 15.73
CA ASP A 91 22.35 -11.79 17.12
C ASP A 91 23.62 -11.11 17.66
N VAL A 92 23.50 -10.56 18.85
CA VAL A 92 24.65 -10.05 19.62
C VAL A 92 25.17 -11.18 20.52
N PRO A 93 26.48 -11.37 20.65
CA PRO A 93 27.03 -12.31 21.60
C PRO A 93 26.47 -12.07 22.99
N ASP A 94 26.30 -13.16 23.75
CA ASP A 94 25.84 -13.06 25.15
C ASP A 94 26.76 -12.13 25.97
N ILE A 95 26.15 -11.19 26.66
CA ILE A 95 26.85 -10.20 27.50
C ILE A 95 26.67 -10.59 28.94
N LEU A 96 27.78 -10.79 29.63
CA LEU A 96 27.82 -11.03 31.08
C LEU A 96 28.58 -9.88 31.74
N VAL A 97 27.92 -9.16 32.64
CA VAL A 97 28.52 -8.05 33.39
C VAL A 97 28.18 -8.12 34.85
N ASN A 98 29.05 -7.57 35.67
CA ASN A 98 28.76 -7.29 37.06
C ASN A 98 27.97 -5.99 37.16
N ILE A 99 26.86 -6.00 37.89
CA ILE A 99 26.00 -4.84 38.14
C ILE A 99 26.00 -4.50 39.65
N GLN A 100 25.58 -3.27 39.96
CA GLN A 100 25.55 -2.79 41.32
C GLN A 100 24.33 -3.32 42.07
N SER A 101 24.54 -3.94 43.21
CA SER A 101 23.50 -4.28 44.17
C SER A 101 23.45 -3.26 45.30
N ASN A 102 22.25 -3.02 45.84
CA ASN A 102 22.06 -2.09 46.96
C ASN A 102 22.64 -2.63 48.27
N ASP A 103 22.83 -3.93 48.37
CA ASP A 103 23.33 -4.62 49.60
C ASP A 103 24.85 -4.77 49.59
N GLY A 104 25.53 -4.26 48.56
CA GLY A 104 26.96 -4.44 48.40
C GLY A 104 27.38 -5.85 47.98
N THR A 105 26.43 -6.76 47.72
CA THR A 105 26.75 -8.10 47.20
C THR A 105 27.01 -8.03 45.68
N PRO A 106 27.98 -8.77 45.14
CA PRO A 106 28.18 -8.82 43.72
C PRO A 106 26.97 -9.49 43.03
N ALA A 107 26.42 -8.83 42.00
CA ALA A 107 25.36 -9.36 41.17
C ALA A 107 25.80 -9.38 39.72
N TYR A 108 25.38 -10.40 38.98
CA TYR A 108 25.72 -10.57 37.59
C TYR A 108 24.46 -10.47 36.71
N LEU A 109 24.57 -9.70 35.66
CA LEU A 109 23.56 -9.60 34.63
C LEU A 109 24.04 -10.36 33.39
N LYS A 110 23.31 -11.41 33.02
CA LYS A 110 23.46 -12.07 31.71
C LYS A 110 22.36 -11.54 30.78
N LEU A 111 22.75 -10.99 29.63
CA LEU A 111 21.87 -10.43 28.64
C LEU A 111 22.14 -11.05 27.28
N SER A 112 21.08 -11.60 26.66
CA SER A 112 21.09 -12.07 25.27
C SER A 112 20.07 -11.24 24.47
N LEU A 113 20.49 -10.68 23.33
CA LEU A 113 19.66 -9.82 22.50
C LEU A 113 19.96 -9.98 21.01
N SER A 114 19.01 -9.55 20.19
CA SER A 114 19.16 -9.43 18.75
C SER A 114 18.83 -8.01 18.31
N LEU A 115 19.47 -7.56 17.25
CA LEU A 115 19.21 -6.28 16.61
C LEU A 115 18.35 -6.47 15.38
N GLU A 116 17.29 -5.68 15.26
CA GLU A 116 16.43 -5.62 14.08
C GLU A 116 16.96 -4.54 13.14
N LEU A 117 17.18 -4.91 11.88
CA LEU A 117 17.72 -4.08 10.80
C LEU A 117 16.71 -3.99 9.65
N ASP A 118 16.86 -2.98 8.82
CA ASP A 118 15.95 -2.76 7.68
C ASP A 118 16.12 -3.81 6.57
N ASN A 119 17.34 -4.37 6.41
CA ASN A 119 17.63 -5.35 5.37
C ASN A 119 18.89 -6.19 5.67
N ASP A 120 19.11 -7.25 4.86
CA ASP A 120 20.26 -8.13 5.01
C ASP A 120 21.62 -7.50 4.62
N LEU A 121 21.62 -6.45 3.79
CA LEU A 121 22.86 -5.74 3.44
C LEU A 121 23.43 -5.03 4.66
N GLU A 122 22.61 -4.43 5.49
CA GLU A 122 23.02 -3.79 6.74
C GLU A 122 23.56 -4.79 7.75
N LYS A 123 23.05 -6.02 7.76
CA LYS A 123 23.54 -7.10 8.62
C LYS A 123 25.02 -7.39 8.42
N THR A 124 25.49 -7.41 7.15
CA THR A 124 26.91 -7.65 6.86
C THR A 124 27.78 -6.53 7.42
N GLY A 125 27.37 -5.28 7.24
CA GLY A 125 28.08 -4.12 7.78
C GLY A 125 28.04 -4.09 9.32
N MET A 126 26.91 -4.44 9.91
CA MET A 126 26.74 -4.51 11.37
C MET A 126 27.65 -5.53 12.02
N THR A 127 27.90 -6.68 11.35
CA THR A 127 28.79 -7.72 11.85
C THR A 127 30.23 -7.20 12.08
N ALA A 128 30.71 -6.32 11.21
CA ALA A 128 32.02 -5.70 11.34
C ALA A 128 32.12 -4.75 12.58
N LEU A 129 31.00 -4.15 12.96
CA LEU A 129 30.92 -3.23 14.09
C LEU A 129 30.60 -3.93 15.42
N MET A 130 30.32 -5.25 15.39
CA MET A 130 29.87 -6.00 16.57
C MET A 130 30.75 -5.84 17.79
N PRO A 131 32.10 -5.90 17.71
CA PRO A 131 32.97 -5.70 18.89
C PRO A 131 32.73 -4.33 19.53
N ARG A 132 32.57 -3.28 18.74
CA ARG A 132 32.32 -1.93 19.24
C ARG A 132 30.95 -1.81 19.91
N LEU A 133 29.93 -2.48 19.34
CA LEU A 133 28.58 -2.48 19.91
C LEU A 133 28.57 -3.21 21.26
N VAL A 134 29.21 -4.35 21.33
CA VAL A 134 29.35 -5.12 22.59
C VAL A 134 30.05 -4.30 23.68
N ASP A 135 31.12 -3.58 23.34
CA ASP A 135 31.81 -2.68 24.28
C ASP A 135 30.89 -1.57 24.80
N GLN A 136 30.13 -0.92 23.93
CA GLN A 136 29.14 0.09 24.31
C GLN A 136 28.05 -0.47 25.23
N PHE A 137 27.57 -1.67 24.95
CA PHE A 137 26.57 -2.33 25.80
C PHE A 137 27.17 -2.69 27.17
N GLN A 138 28.33 -3.29 27.19
CA GLN A 138 28.99 -3.65 28.45
C GLN A 138 29.30 -2.43 29.34
N SER A 139 29.73 -1.33 28.73
CA SER A 139 29.97 -0.08 29.44
C SER A 139 28.72 0.43 30.12
N TYR A 140 27.61 0.48 29.40
CA TYR A 140 26.35 0.94 29.96
C TYR A 140 25.79 -0.02 31.03
N LEU A 141 25.80 -1.33 30.74
CA LEU A 141 25.21 -2.32 31.63
C LEU A 141 25.89 -2.37 32.99
N ARG A 142 27.19 -2.05 33.06
CA ARG A 142 27.97 -1.97 34.34
C ARG A 142 27.56 -0.77 35.20
N GLU A 143 26.95 0.26 34.60
CA GLU A 143 26.48 1.44 35.33
C GLU A 143 25.12 1.19 36.00
N LEU A 144 24.39 0.15 35.59
CA LEU A 144 23.05 -0.16 36.06
C LEU A 144 23.06 -0.76 37.47
N ARG A 145 21.95 -0.50 38.16
CA ARG A 145 21.61 -1.14 39.42
C ARG A 145 20.52 -2.18 39.21
N ILE A 146 20.44 -3.15 40.13
CA ILE A 146 19.37 -4.16 40.09
C ILE A 146 17.99 -3.49 40.05
N ASP A 147 17.80 -2.42 40.82
CA ASP A 147 16.52 -1.70 40.88
C ASP A 147 16.13 -1.04 39.56
N ASP A 148 17.09 -0.63 38.71
CA ASP A 148 16.85 -0.03 37.40
C ASP A 148 16.26 -1.04 36.41
N LEU A 149 16.42 -2.31 36.69
CA LEU A 149 15.96 -3.43 35.82
C LEU A 149 14.64 -4.03 36.31
N ARG A 150 14.06 -3.52 37.42
CA ARG A 150 12.84 -4.08 37.99
C ARG A 150 11.60 -3.65 37.22
N GLY A 151 10.70 -4.63 37.02
CA GLY A 151 9.42 -4.42 36.38
C GLY A 151 9.51 -4.15 34.86
N SER A 152 8.37 -3.99 34.24
CA SER A 152 8.28 -3.74 32.79
C SER A 152 8.84 -2.38 32.37
N GLU A 153 8.72 -1.39 33.23
CA GLU A 153 9.28 -0.04 32.99
C GLU A 153 10.80 -0.04 32.95
N GLY A 154 11.46 -0.75 33.87
CA GLY A 154 12.91 -0.90 33.88
C GLY A 154 13.42 -1.59 32.61
N VAL A 155 12.75 -2.67 32.19
CA VAL A 155 13.09 -3.39 30.96
C VAL A 155 12.88 -2.52 29.72
N LEU A 156 11.80 -1.74 29.66
CA LEU A 156 11.55 -0.83 28.54
C LEU A 156 12.65 0.25 28.46
N ARG A 157 12.98 0.88 29.57
CA ARG A 157 14.05 1.89 29.65
C ARG A 157 15.41 1.31 29.23
N LEU A 158 15.73 0.10 29.67
CA LEU A 158 16.92 -0.61 29.21
C LEU A 158 16.93 -0.76 27.69
N LYS A 159 15.84 -1.25 27.12
CA LYS A 159 15.70 -1.45 25.67
C LYS A 159 15.89 -0.15 24.88
N GLU A 160 15.25 0.92 25.30
CA GLU A 160 15.35 2.25 24.67
C GLU A 160 16.78 2.81 24.72
N GLU A 161 17.45 2.65 25.84
CA GLU A 161 18.81 3.13 26.01
C GLU A 161 19.81 2.30 25.19
N LEU A 162 19.65 0.97 25.14
CA LEU A 162 20.43 0.11 24.24
C LEU A 162 20.23 0.50 22.78
N LEU A 163 18.99 0.75 22.36
CA LEU A 163 18.67 1.20 21.00
C LEU A 163 19.34 2.54 20.66
N ARG A 164 19.29 3.49 21.59
CA ARG A 164 19.95 4.79 21.43
C ARG A 164 21.46 4.66 21.26
N ARG A 165 22.10 3.83 22.10
CA ARG A 165 23.55 3.62 22.08
C ARG A 165 24.03 2.87 20.84
N VAL A 166 23.29 1.83 20.43
CA VAL A 166 23.64 1.09 19.21
C VAL A 166 23.53 1.98 17.97
N ASN A 167 22.49 2.81 17.86
CA ASN A 167 22.36 3.73 16.74
C ASN A 167 23.46 4.80 16.69
N ALA A 168 23.95 5.23 17.85
CA ALA A 168 25.08 6.16 17.91
C ALA A 168 26.40 5.49 17.48
N ALA A 169 26.60 4.22 17.80
CA ALA A 169 27.82 3.49 17.51
C ALA A 169 27.87 2.81 16.15
N ALA A 170 26.69 2.47 15.60
CA ALA A 170 26.53 1.73 14.35
C ALA A 170 26.51 2.62 13.09
N ALA A 171 26.51 3.93 13.24
CA ALA A 171 26.45 4.83 12.08
C ALA A 171 27.49 4.45 11.00
N PRO A 172 27.12 4.40 9.71
CA PRO A 172 25.88 4.91 9.10
C PRO A 172 24.68 3.96 9.12
N TYR A 173 24.83 2.74 9.63
CA TYR A 173 23.74 1.76 9.68
C TYR A 173 22.74 2.14 10.77
N LYS A 174 21.46 1.76 10.55
CA LYS A 174 20.37 2.08 11.48
C LYS A 174 19.75 0.80 12.03
N VAL A 175 19.70 0.70 13.36
CA VAL A 175 18.98 -0.36 14.07
C VAL A 175 17.55 0.12 14.32
N ARG A 176 16.55 -0.66 13.92
CA ARG A 176 15.13 -0.36 14.13
C ARG A 176 14.70 -0.61 15.56
N ASP A 177 15.11 -1.76 16.06
CA ASP A 177 14.74 -2.19 17.41
C ASP A 177 15.78 -3.12 18.02
N VAL A 178 15.74 -3.25 19.35
CA VAL A 178 16.53 -4.18 20.15
C VAL A 178 15.59 -5.22 20.74
N LEU A 179 15.76 -6.48 20.37
CA LEU A 179 14.95 -7.59 20.86
C LEU A 179 15.69 -8.30 22.00
N LEU A 180 15.15 -8.18 23.19
CA LEU A 180 15.69 -8.88 24.37
C LEU A 180 15.24 -10.34 24.34
N LYS A 181 16.19 -11.26 24.16
CA LYS A 181 15.92 -12.72 24.13
C LYS A 181 15.91 -13.31 25.54
N GLN A 182 16.86 -12.91 26.35
CA GLN A 182 17.02 -13.39 27.72
C GLN A 182 17.66 -12.33 28.60
N MET A 183 17.16 -12.19 29.82
CA MET A 183 17.78 -11.38 30.87
C MET A 183 17.73 -12.15 32.19
N ILE A 184 18.90 -12.43 32.75
CA ILE A 184 19.07 -13.16 34.02
C ILE A 184 19.93 -12.33 34.97
N ILE A 185 19.45 -12.15 36.18
CA ILE A 185 20.16 -11.51 37.27
C ILE A 185 20.46 -12.59 38.33
N GLN A 186 21.71 -12.74 38.71
CA GLN A 186 22.19 -13.74 39.69
C GLN A 186 22.99 -13.06 40.76
#